data_214dda5df4e59c3058b86c427100a606
#
_entry.id   214dda5df4e59c3058b86c427100a606
#
_cell.length_a   1.000
_cell.length_b   1.000
_cell.length_c   1.000
_cell.angle_alpha   90.00
_cell.angle_beta   90.00
_cell.angle_gamma   90.00
#
_symmetry.space_group_name_H-M   'P 1'
#
loop_
_entity.id
_entity.type
_entity.pdbx_description
1 polymer ?
#
loop_
_entity_poly.entity_id
_entity_poly.type
_entity_poly.pdbx_seq_one_letter_code
_entity_poly.pdbx_strand_id
1 'polypeptide(L)'
;MGGKLSRKEKDWAYVTALLSYTPNKYLNFALGYDKNFIGDGYRSILLSDVSANSSFFRLRASLGKIQYQTIYAYMLDPGAPKLTTDRRLGDRGKWGAFHYIDWNANKRLSVGFFQAVTWSDAEPEGKRGFDFNYIHPFVFLRPIESANSTSPDKMRLGINVKYELLDKTALYGQFMIDEFTAKEFFANNGYWANKWALQLGFRGSDLFGIERLNYLGEFNTARPYTYAHFDRLSNYAHYNQPLAHPFGAGFREFVGLLNYTYKRFDLSGQLLYAYYGLDPEGENFGKNIFLSYRDRSLNYGSKVGNGISTDLFFAKGKVAYLINPKYNLRLEVSSTFRNEKNDLSGSKTGIITFGLRSTFRDFYDDF
;
A
#
# COMPACT_ATOMS: atom_id res chain seq x y z
N MET A 1 -11.54 2.03 4.70
CA MET A 1 -12.36 2.81 5.65
C MET A 1 -13.14 1.86 6.55
N GLY A 2 -12.77 1.78 7.84
CA GLY A 2 -13.44 0.92 8.80
C GLY A 2 -14.60 1.64 9.47
N GLY A 3 -15.77 1.67 8.87
CA GLY A 3 -16.97 2.21 9.49
C GLY A 3 -17.89 1.08 9.94
N LYS A 4 -18.45 1.19 11.13
CA LYS A 4 -19.50 0.30 11.60
C LYS A 4 -20.85 0.92 11.20
N LEU A 5 -21.59 0.22 10.36
CA LEU A 5 -22.95 0.61 9.99
C LEU A 5 -23.91 0.23 11.13
N SER A 6 -24.54 1.20 11.76
CA SER A 6 -25.69 0.97 12.62
C SER A 6 -26.96 0.72 11.78
N ARG A 7 -27.92 -0.02 12.33
CA ARG A 7 -29.11 -0.51 11.61
C ARG A 7 -30.04 0.57 11.00
N LYS A 8 -29.87 1.84 11.34
CA LYS A 8 -30.76 2.93 10.90
C LYS A 8 -30.04 4.18 10.38
N GLU A 9 -28.77 4.39 10.77
CA GLU A 9 -27.96 5.52 10.31
C GLU A 9 -26.57 5.00 9.94
N LYS A 10 -25.99 5.56 8.87
CA LYS A 10 -24.59 5.29 8.51
C LYS A 10 -23.69 6.06 9.45
N ASP A 11 -23.36 5.45 10.57
CA ASP A 11 -22.39 5.99 11.51
C ASP A 11 -20.99 5.60 11.10
N TRP A 12 -20.07 6.56 11.12
CA TRP A 12 -18.70 6.37 10.68
C TRP A 12 -17.74 6.86 11.76
N ALA A 13 -16.90 5.96 12.27
CA ALA A 13 -15.87 6.30 13.22
C ALA A 13 -14.49 5.82 12.75
N TYR A 14 -13.51 6.69 12.83
CA TYR A 14 -12.11 6.36 12.62
C TYR A 14 -11.37 6.45 13.96
N VAL A 15 -10.93 5.30 14.46
CA VAL A 15 -10.25 5.19 15.75
C VAL A 15 -8.82 4.72 15.52
N THR A 16 -7.86 5.37 16.16
CA THR A 16 -6.47 4.94 16.24
C THR A 16 -6.02 4.88 17.69
N ALA A 17 -5.17 3.93 18.01
CA ALA A 17 -4.54 3.81 19.31
C ALA A 17 -3.10 3.34 19.15
N LEU A 18 -2.17 3.94 19.89
CA LEU A 18 -0.76 3.57 19.88
C LEU A 18 -0.17 3.69 21.26
N LEU A 19 0.39 2.58 21.74
CA LEU A 19 1.25 2.54 22.91
C LEU A 19 2.68 2.29 22.44
N SER A 20 3.61 3.19 22.79
CA SER A 20 5.02 3.08 22.37
C SER A 20 5.93 3.13 23.59
N TYR A 21 6.92 2.25 23.64
CA TYR A 21 7.91 2.17 24.70
C TYR A 21 9.32 2.09 24.13
N THR A 22 10.18 3.01 24.58
CA THR A 22 11.57 3.12 24.14
C THR A 22 12.49 2.93 25.34
N PRO A 23 12.91 1.70 25.66
CA PRO A 23 13.74 1.43 26.85
C PRO A 23 15.13 2.04 26.75
N ASN A 24 15.64 2.21 25.53
CA ASN A 24 16.95 2.80 25.26
C ASN A 24 17.01 3.35 23.83
N LYS A 25 18.13 3.98 23.46
CA LYS A 25 18.31 4.60 22.12
C LYS A 25 18.32 3.60 20.94
N TYR A 26 18.36 2.33 21.20
CA TYR A 26 18.47 1.29 20.17
C TYR A 26 17.15 0.59 19.88
N LEU A 27 16.23 0.53 20.86
CA LEU A 27 15.04 -0.29 20.79
C LEU A 27 13.78 0.56 20.99
N ASN A 28 12.77 0.32 20.14
CA ASN A 28 11.42 0.83 20.30
C ASN A 28 10.42 -0.29 20.07
N PHE A 29 9.49 -0.43 20.99
CA PHE A 29 8.35 -1.34 20.91
C PHE A 29 7.08 -0.52 20.76
N ALA A 30 6.17 -0.98 19.93
CA ALA A 30 4.86 -0.35 19.79
C ALA A 30 3.75 -1.39 19.65
N LEU A 31 2.68 -1.19 20.38
CA LEU A 31 1.43 -1.93 20.24
C LEU A 31 0.37 -0.94 19.78
N GLY A 32 -0.35 -1.23 18.71
CA GLY A 32 -1.26 -0.25 18.16
C GLY A 32 -2.42 -0.85 17.38
N TYR A 33 -3.41 0.01 17.14
CA TYR A 33 -4.48 -0.16 16.18
C TYR A 33 -4.44 1.02 15.24
N ASP A 34 -3.74 0.86 14.12
CA ASP A 34 -3.50 1.93 13.13
C ASP A 34 -2.99 1.33 11.82
N LYS A 35 -2.60 2.19 10.90
CA LYS A 35 -1.94 1.88 9.63
C LYS A 35 -0.43 1.83 9.81
N ASN A 36 0.25 1.12 8.92
CA ASN A 36 1.71 1.09 8.85
C ASN A 36 2.16 1.38 7.42
N PHE A 37 3.33 2.00 7.28
CA PHE A 37 3.92 2.37 6.01
C PHE A 37 5.40 2.03 5.97
N ILE A 38 5.87 1.47 4.84
CA ILE A 38 7.28 1.20 4.57
C ILE A 38 7.59 1.73 3.15
N GLY A 39 8.44 2.76 3.09
CA GLY A 39 8.82 3.38 1.83
C GLY A 39 9.21 4.84 2.00
N ASP A 40 9.62 5.46 0.89
CA ASP A 40 10.04 6.86 0.79
C ASP A 40 9.12 7.70 -0.09
N GLY A 41 8.15 7.09 -0.78
CA GLY A 41 7.23 7.72 -1.73
C GLY A 41 5.93 8.22 -1.13
N TYR A 42 5.09 8.76 -1.99
CA TYR A 42 3.69 9.07 -1.70
C TYR A 42 2.84 7.78 -1.61
N ARG A 43 3.13 6.83 -2.50
CA ARG A 43 2.64 5.45 -2.46
C ARG A 43 3.71 4.52 -1.90
N SER A 44 3.33 3.29 -1.62
CA SER A 44 4.27 2.19 -1.44
C SER A 44 3.75 0.93 -2.12
N ILE A 45 4.64 0.24 -2.82
CA ILE A 45 4.37 -1.09 -3.38
C ILE A 45 4.80 -2.22 -2.43
N LEU A 46 5.41 -1.88 -1.28
CA LEU A 46 5.82 -2.81 -0.24
C LEU A 46 4.74 -2.94 0.84
N LEU A 47 4.57 -1.93 1.66
CA LEU A 47 3.50 -1.83 2.66
C LEU A 47 3.06 -0.37 2.75
N SER A 48 1.79 -0.09 2.49
CA SER A 48 1.23 1.25 2.52
C SER A 48 0.15 1.40 3.60
N ASP A 49 -0.20 2.64 3.87
CA ASP A 49 -1.25 3.03 4.80
C ASP A 49 -2.63 3.24 4.11
N VAL A 50 -2.83 2.61 2.96
CA VAL A 50 -4.09 2.68 2.19
C VAL A 50 -5.18 1.85 2.84
N SER A 51 -4.85 0.63 3.30
CA SER A 51 -5.83 -0.29 3.90
C SER A 51 -6.41 0.23 5.22
N ALA A 52 -7.46 -0.41 5.71
CA ALA A 52 -8.04 -0.12 7.02
C ALA A 52 -7.01 -0.32 8.15
N ASN A 53 -7.31 0.24 9.33
CA ASN A 53 -6.49 0.02 10.53
C ASN A 53 -6.48 -1.46 10.92
N SER A 54 -5.33 -1.94 11.37
CA SER A 54 -5.15 -3.29 11.92
C SER A 54 -4.50 -3.23 13.30
N SER A 55 -4.79 -4.22 14.14
CA SER A 55 -4.03 -4.41 15.37
C SER A 55 -2.63 -4.91 15.02
N PHE A 56 -1.61 -4.31 15.60
CA PHE A 56 -0.23 -4.70 15.32
C PHE A 56 0.68 -4.58 16.54
N PHE A 57 1.72 -5.41 16.53
CA PHE A 57 2.93 -5.23 17.33
C PHE A 57 4.08 -4.88 16.41
N ARG A 58 4.86 -3.86 16.77
CA ARG A 58 6.02 -3.40 16.01
C ARG A 58 7.24 -3.31 16.91
N LEU A 59 8.34 -3.88 16.46
CA LEU A 59 9.68 -3.71 17.02
C LEU A 59 10.55 -2.93 16.02
N ARG A 60 11.25 -1.92 16.50
CA ARG A 60 12.33 -1.25 15.78
C ARG A 60 13.63 -1.39 16.58
N ALA A 61 14.70 -1.79 15.90
CA ALA A 61 16.04 -1.86 16.45
C ALA A 61 16.98 -1.05 15.55
N SER A 62 17.74 -0.13 16.14
CA SER A 62 18.69 0.73 15.41
C SER A 62 20.09 0.49 15.92
N LEU A 63 20.99 0.06 15.04
CA LEU A 63 22.38 -0.25 15.37
C LEU A 63 23.31 0.40 14.33
N GLY A 64 23.91 1.51 14.72
CA GLY A 64 24.79 2.28 13.85
C GLY A 64 24.10 2.74 12.58
N LYS A 65 24.48 2.20 11.42
CA LYS A 65 23.93 2.52 10.10
C LYS A 65 22.76 1.61 9.66
N ILE A 66 22.38 0.66 10.53
CA ILE A 66 21.32 -0.31 10.21
C ILE A 66 20.15 -0.07 11.14
N GLN A 67 18.95 -0.04 10.55
CA GLN A 67 17.69 -0.11 11.28
C GLN A 67 16.94 -1.36 10.84
N TYR A 68 16.53 -2.16 11.81
CA TYR A 68 15.62 -3.29 11.60
C TYR A 68 14.24 -2.94 12.15
N GLN A 69 13.21 -3.22 11.38
CA GLN A 69 11.82 -3.10 11.81
C GLN A 69 11.09 -4.40 11.50
N THR A 70 10.31 -4.86 12.46
CA THR A 70 9.33 -5.92 12.22
C THR A 70 7.96 -5.49 12.70
N ILE A 71 6.92 -5.89 11.95
CA ILE A 71 5.52 -5.61 12.24
C ILE A 71 4.77 -6.94 12.14
N TYR A 72 4.05 -7.32 13.19
CA TYR A 72 3.12 -8.44 13.19
C TYR A 72 1.71 -7.87 13.30
N ALA A 73 0.91 -8.09 12.27
CA ALA A 73 -0.44 -7.53 12.18
C ALA A 73 -1.49 -8.62 12.12
N TYR A 74 -2.57 -8.44 12.91
CA TYR A 74 -3.79 -9.22 12.78
C TYR A 74 -4.77 -8.49 11.89
N MET A 75 -5.19 -9.17 10.84
CA MET A 75 -5.97 -8.61 9.74
C MET A 75 -7.26 -9.42 9.53
N LEU A 76 -8.22 -8.84 8.84
CA LEU A 76 -9.52 -9.45 8.55
C LEU A 76 -9.77 -9.48 7.04
N ASP A 77 -10.47 -10.48 6.56
CA ASP A 77 -11.02 -10.56 5.21
C ASP A 77 -12.53 -10.86 5.25
N PRO A 78 -13.39 -9.82 5.16
CA PRO A 78 -14.84 -9.98 5.17
C PRO A 78 -15.39 -10.75 3.96
N GLY A 79 -14.63 -10.78 2.86
CA GLY A 79 -15.01 -11.45 1.62
C GLY A 79 -14.57 -12.92 1.54
N ALA A 80 -13.79 -13.41 2.51
CA ALA A 80 -13.38 -14.81 2.52
C ALA A 80 -14.53 -15.72 2.94
N PRO A 81 -14.63 -16.94 2.37
CA PRO A 81 -15.63 -17.94 2.76
C PRO A 81 -15.55 -18.23 4.27
N LYS A 82 -16.68 -18.18 4.96
CA LYS A 82 -16.73 -18.44 6.40
C LYS A 82 -16.62 -19.94 6.67
N LEU A 83 -15.93 -20.30 7.74
CA LEU A 83 -15.78 -21.71 8.18
C LEU A 83 -17.08 -22.26 8.80
N THR A 84 -18.00 -21.38 9.17
CA THR A 84 -19.26 -21.75 9.85
C THR A 84 -20.35 -20.77 9.46
N THR A 85 -21.59 -21.21 9.59
CA THR A 85 -22.79 -20.38 9.43
C THR A 85 -23.09 -19.50 10.64
N ASP A 86 -22.37 -19.69 11.76
CA ASP A 86 -22.55 -18.86 12.95
C ASP A 86 -22.03 -17.43 12.71
N ARG A 87 -22.95 -16.50 12.57
CA ARG A 87 -22.67 -15.09 12.33
C ARG A 87 -21.92 -14.39 13.48
N ARG A 88 -21.89 -15.00 14.68
CA ARG A 88 -21.19 -14.44 15.85
C ARG A 88 -19.68 -14.57 15.74
N LEU A 89 -19.18 -15.50 14.92
CA LEU A 89 -17.75 -15.73 14.75
C LEU A 89 -17.04 -14.70 13.85
N GLY A 90 -17.79 -13.72 13.30
CA GLY A 90 -17.22 -12.58 12.59
C GLY A 90 -16.61 -12.93 11.23
N ASP A 91 -15.70 -12.07 10.78
CA ASP A 91 -14.98 -12.22 9.52
C ASP A 91 -13.74 -13.12 9.69
N ARG A 92 -13.27 -13.71 8.57
CA ARG A 92 -12.07 -14.56 8.58
C ARG A 92 -10.85 -13.74 8.94
N GLY A 93 -10.10 -14.23 9.94
CA GLY A 93 -8.82 -13.68 10.37
C GLY A 93 -7.65 -14.18 9.55
N LYS A 94 -6.64 -13.32 9.41
CA LYS A 94 -5.33 -13.66 8.87
C LYS A 94 -4.24 -12.85 9.55
N TRP A 95 -3.02 -13.37 9.50
CA TRP A 95 -1.84 -12.73 10.06
C TRP A 95 -0.93 -12.21 8.95
N GLY A 96 -0.15 -11.20 9.28
CA GLY A 96 0.94 -10.73 8.45
C GLY A 96 2.17 -10.45 9.29
N ALA A 97 3.32 -10.92 8.82
CA ALA A 97 4.63 -10.56 9.35
C ALA A 97 5.40 -9.77 8.28
N PHE A 98 5.84 -8.57 8.64
CA PHE A 98 6.54 -7.65 7.75
C PHE A 98 7.90 -7.32 8.37
N HIS A 99 8.97 -7.68 7.69
CA HIS A 99 10.35 -7.42 8.11
C HIS A 99 10.98 -6.42 7.16
N TYR A 100 11.69 -5.46 7.71
CA TYR A 100 12.39 -4.45 6.93
C TYR A 100 13.73 -4.12 7.57
N ILE A 101 14.79 -4.26 6.79
CA ILE A 101 16.14 -3.86 7.16
C ILE A 101 16.52 -2.68 6.30
N ASP A 102 16.81 -1.53 6.90
CA ASP A 102 17.28 -0.34 6.23
C ASP A 102 18.74 -0.09 6.57
N TRP A 103 19.56 0.02 5.56
CA TRP A 103 21.00 0.25 5.66
C TRP A 103 21.38 1.58 5.03
N ASN A 104 21.85 2.51 5.86
CA ASN A 104 22.46 3.75 5.41
C ASN A 104 23.90 3.45 4.93
N ALA A 105 24.04 3.05 3.66
CA ALA A 105 25.34 2.68 3.07
C ALA A 105 26.35 3.83 3.16
N ASN A 106 25.90 5.05 2.90
CA ASN A 106 26.64 6.28 3.10
C ASN A 106 25.70 7.45 3.46
N LYS A 107 26.20 8.70 3.47
CA LYS A 107 25.42 9.90 3.81
C LYS A 107 24.29 10.20 2.82
N ARG A 108 24.35 9.68 1.59
CA ARG A 108 23.39 9.95 0.52
C ARG A 108 22.59 8.74 0.09
N LEU A 109 23.04 7.52 0.38
CA LEU A 109 22.42 6.27 -0.09
C LEU A 109 21.90 5.45 1.08
N SER A 110 20.60 5.15 1.05
CA SER A 110 19.95 4.16 1.89
C SER A 110 19.38 3.04 1.03
N VAL A 111 19.57 1.80 1.47
CA VAL A 111 19.07 0.59 0.81
C VAL A 111 18.34 -0.25 1.84
N GLY A 112 17.07 -0.51 1.57
CA GLY A 112 16.19 -1.30 2.40
C GLY A 112 15.86 -2.65 1.77
N PHE A 113 15.79 -3.70 2.59
CA PHE A 113 15.32 -5.03 2.20
C PHE A 113 14.03 -5.32 2.95
N PHE A 114 13.02 -5.72 2.21
CA PHE A 114 11.68 -5.98 2.69
C PHE A 114 11.29 -7.43 2.48
N GLN A 115 10.59 -7.97 3.46
CA GLN A 115 9.91 -9.26 3.37
C GLN A 115 8.54 -9.17 4.04
N ALA A 116 7.54 -9.76 3.40
CA ALA A 116 6.21 -9.94 3.98
C ALA A 116 5.78 -11.39 3.84
N VAL A 117 5.15 -11.91 4.88
CA VAL A 117 4.46 -13.21 4.85
C VAL A 117 3.04 -13.01 5.32
N THR A 118 2.08 -13.59 4.60
CA THR A 118 0.66 -13.57 4.97
C THR A 118 0.12 -15.00 5.07
N TRP A 119 -0.66 -15.29 6.13
CA TRP A 119 -1.24 -16.61 6.37
C TRP A 119 -2.60 -16.54 7.06
N SER A 120 -3.40 -17.58 6.94
CA SER A 120 -4.71 -17.72 7.57
C SER A 120 -4.60 -17.94 9.09
N ASP A 121 -5.49 -17.32 9.87
CA ASP A 121 -5.61 -17.56 11.31
C ASP A 121 -6.25 -18.92 11.62
N ALA A 122 -7.11 -19.42 10.72
CA ALA A 122 -7.79 -20.69 10.87
C ALA A 122 -8.10 -21.31 9.51
N GLU A 123 -7.96 -22.63 9.43
CA GLU A 123 -8.33 -23.48 8.31
C GLU A 123 -9.55 -24.36 8.66
N PRO A 124 -10.16 -25.07 7.69
CA PRO A 124 -11.27 -25.99 7.98
C PRO A 124 -10.92 -27.04 9.03
N GLU A 125 -9.65 -27.43 9.12
CA GLU A 125 -9.13 -28.44 10.04
C GLU A 125 -8.93 -27.92 11.47
N GLY A 126 -8.92 -26.58 11.65
CA GLY A 126 -8.78 -25.97 12.96
C GLY A 126 -8.13 -24.60 12.97
N LYS A 127 -7.98 -24.06 14.20
CA LYS A 127 -7.32 -22.77 14.42
C LYS A 127 -5.80 -22.94 14.34
N ARG A 128 -5.14 -22.15 13.50
CA ARG A 128 -3.68 -22.07 13.38
C ARG A 128 -3.10 -20.99 14.29
N GLY A 129 -3.70 -19.80 14.31
CA GLY A 129 -3.23 -18.67 15.10
C GLY A 129 -1.95 -18.05 14.57
N PHE A 130 -1.20 -17.42 15.50
CA PHE A 130 0.09 -16.80 15.19
C PHE A 130 1.18 -17.87 15.03
N ASP A 131 1.92 -17.82 13.93
CA ASP A 131 3.00 -18.76 13.65
C ASP A 131 4.35 -18.16 14.09
N PHE A 132 4.92 -18.75 15.16
CA PHE A 132 6.18 -18.29 15.76
C PHE A 132 7.41 -18.45 14.85
N ASN A 133 7.33 -19.28 13.80
CA ASN A 133 8.40 -19.39 12.81
C ASN A 133 8.66 -18.07 12.07
N TYR A 134 7.66 -17.20 11.97
CA TYR A 134 7.79 -15.90 11.32
C TYR A 134 8.31 -14.77 12.22
N ILE A 135 8.69 -15.08 13.47
CA ILE A 135 9.37 -14.11 14.35
C ILE A 135 10.84 -13.94 13.94
N HIS A 136 11.44 -14.94 13.29
CA HIS A 136 12.85 -14.96 12.98
C HIS A 136 13.25 -13.83 12.02
N PRO A 137 14.23 -12.94 12.39
CA PRO A 137 14.59 -11.78 11.57
C PRO A 137 15.31 -12.13 10.26
N PHE A 138 15.81 -13.35 10.12
CA PHE A 138 16.57 -13.84 8.96
C PHE A 138 15.72 -14.67 7.99
N VAL A 139 14.43 -14.39 7.90
CA VAL A 139 13.48 -15.13 7.04
C VAL A 139 13.77 -14.95 5.54
N PHE A 140 14.80 -14.19 5.14
CA PHE A 140 15.30 -14.16 3.76
C PHE A 140 15.72 -15.54 3.21
N LEU A 141 15.63 -16.55 4.02
CA LEU A 141 15.94 -17.93 3.65
C LEU A 141 14.63 -18.67 3.34
N ARG A 142 14.37 -18.87 2.06
CA ARG A 142 13.35 -19.73 1.45
C ARG A 142 13.09 -21.13 2.09
N PRO A 143 13.88 -21.62 3.08
CA PRO A 143 13.71 -22.96 3.64
C PRO A 143 12.41 -23.16 4.42
N ILE A 144 11.80 -22.10 4.98
CA ILE A 144 10.59 -22.28 5.81
C ILE A 144 9.34 -22.49 4.93
N GLU A 145 9.25 -21.77 3.80
CA GLU A 145 8.17 -21.98 2.82
C GLU A 145 8.29 -23.34 2.13
N SER A 146 9.51 -23.79 1.82
CA SER A 146 9.75 -25.08 1.18
C SER A 146 9.67 -26.28 2.13
N ALA A 147 9.87 -26.09 3.43
CA ALA A 147 9.69 -27.14 4.44
C ALA A 147 8.20 -27.44 4.70
N ASN A 148 7.32 -26.46 4.47
CA ASN A 148 5.87 -26.59 4.56
C ASN A 148 5.23 -26.61 3.16
N SER A 149 5.60 -27.56 2.32
CA SER A 149 5.19 -27.67 0.90
C SER A 149 3.66 -27.72 0.67
N THR A 150 2.87 -27.83 1.73
CA THR A 150 1.39 -27.83 1.71
C THR A 150 0.78 -26.56 2.31
N SER A 151 1.59 -25.65 2.88
CA SER A 151 1.07 -24.42 3.47
C SER A 151 0.68 -23.41 2.38
N PRO A 152 -0.52 -22.81 2.45
CA PRO A 152 -0.95 -21.75 1.55
C PRO A 152 -0.32 -20.38 1.88
N ASP A 153 0.71 -20.34 2.72
CA ASP A 153 1.38 -19.11 3.12
C ASP A 153 2.05 -18.43 1.93
N LYS A 154 1.96 -17.11 1.87
CA LYS A 154 2.51 -16.37 0.74
C LYS A 154 3.56 -15.39 1.18
N MET A 155 4.79 -15.61 0.70
CA MET A 155 5.93 -14.72 0.91
C MET A 155 6.12 -13.77 -0.27
N ARG A 156 6.54 -12.53 0.05
CA ARG A 156 6.91 -11.48 -0.90
C ARG A 156 8.20 -10.83 -0.46
N LEU A 157 9.06 -10.52 -1.43
CA LEU A 157 10.36 -9.91 -1.20
C LEU A 157 10.42 -8.55 -1.92
N GLY A 158 11.10 -7.58 -1.31
CA GLY A 158 11.24 -6.27 -1.92
C GLY A 158 12.52 -5.55 -1.54
N ILE A 159 12.82 -4.53 -2.33
CA ILE A 159 13.95 -3.62 -2.11
C ILE A 159 13.39 -2.19 -2.15
N ASN A 160 13.90 -1.35 -1.27
CA ASN A 160 13.67 0.09 -1.25
C ASN A 160 15.02 0.79 -1.35
N VAL A 161 15.15 1.77 -2.21
CA VAL A 161 16.37 2.55 -2.39
C VAL A 161 16.03 4.02 -2.34
N LYS A 162 16.82 4.79 -1.58
CA LYS A 162 16.78 6.24 -1.58
C LYS A 162 18.18 6.80 -1.80
N TYR A 163 18.28 7.76 -2.73
CA TYR A 163 19.52 8.47 -3.04
C TYR A 163 19.32 9.99 -2.99
N GLU A 164 20.04 10.67 -2.11
CA GLU A 164 20.05 12.13 -2.02
C GLU A 164 20.93 12.68 -3.14
N LEU A 165 20.29 13.02 -4.27
CA LEU A 165 20.96 13.51 -5.47
C LEU A 165 21.58 14.90 -5.25
N LEU A 166 20.81 15.79 -4.63
CA LEU A 166 21.18 17.15 -4.24
C LEU A 166 20.75 17.36 -2.78
N ASP A 167 21.24 18.42 -2.15
CA ASP A 167 20.94 18.71 -0.74
C ASP A 167 19.43 18.83 -0.44
N LYS A 168 18.61 19.14 -1.45
CA LYS A 168 17.16 19.33 -1.33
C LYS A 168 16.35 18.42 -2.25
N THR A 169 16.99 17.42 -2.88
CA THR A 169 16.33 16.52 -3.84
C THR A 169 16.78 15.10 -3.61
N ALA A 170 15.82 14.20 -3.41
CA ALA A 170 16.05 12.77 -3.31
C ALA A 170 15.35 12.02 -4.46
N LEU A 171 16.05 11.04 -5.00
CA LEU A 171 15.50 9.98 -5.84
C LEU A 171 15.17 8.79 -4.95
N TYR A 172 14.11 8.07 -5.26
CA TYR A 172 13.77 6.83 -4.56
C TYR A 172 13.12 5.83 -5.51
N GLY A 173 13.14 4.58 -5.09
CA GLY A 173 12.47 3.53 -5.83
C GLY A 173 12.27 2.29 -4.98
N GLN A 174 11.27 1.51 -5.36
CA GLN A 174 10.97 0.22 -4.77
C GLN A 174 10.81 -0.81 -5.88
N PHE A 175 11.21 -2.03 -5.60
CA PHE A 175 10.93 -3.18 -6.43
C PHE A 175 10.46 -4.33 -5.55
N MET A 176 9.37 -4.98 -5.93
CA MET A 176 8.82 -6.11 -5.20
C MET A 176 8.60 -7.31 -6.13
N ILE A 177 8.94 -8.48 -5.63
CA ILE A 177 8.69 -9.77 -6.27
C ILE A 177 7.70 -10.56 -5.42
N ASP A 178 6.61 -10.99 -6.04
CA ASP A 178 5.62 -11.89 -5.45
C ASP A 178 5.83 -13.33 -5.94
N GLU A 179 6.05 -13.52 -7.25
CA GLU A 179 6.48 -14.77 -7.90
C GLU A 179 7.37 -14.45 -9.09
N PHE A 180 8.34 -15.32 -9.36
CA PHE A 180 9.30 -15.11 -10.43
C PHE A 180 9.77 -16.43 -11.05
N THR A 181 9.62 -16.53 -12.36
CA THR A 181 10.15 -17.64 -13.18
C THR A 181 11.14 -17.05 -14.19
N ALA A 182 12.43 -17.18 -13.93
CA ALA A 182 13.48 -16.52 -14.71
C ALA A 182 13.40 -16.84 -16.21
N LYS A 183 13.20 -18.11 -16.59
CA LYS A 183 13.05 -18.52 -17.99
C LYS A 183 11.96 -17.75 -18.72
N GLU A 184 10.78 -17.63 -18.10
CA GLU A 184 9.62 -16.96 -18.71
C GLU A 184 9.75 -15.43 -18.67
N PHE A 185 10.49 -14.90 -17.70
CA PHE A 185 10.77 -13.46 -17.62
C PHE A 185 11.65 -13.02 -18.81
N PHE A 186 12.74 -13.74 -19.07
CA PHE A 186 13.63 -13.40 -20.18
C PHE A 186 13.03 -13.75 -21.56
N ALA A 187 12.07 -14.69 -21.63
CA ALA A 187 11.32 -14.95 -22.85
C ALA A 187 10.37 -13.81 -23.23
N ASN A 188 10.07 -12.89 -22.32
CA ASN A 188 9.19 -11.74 -22.50
C ASN A 188 7.82 -12.07 -23.13
N ASN A 189 7.29 -13.24 -22.80
CA ASN A 189 6.08 -13.80 -23.38
C ASN A 189 4.79 -13.43 -22.59
N GLY A 190 4.92 -12.60 -21.57
CA GLY A 190 3.80 -12.20 -20.73
C GLY A 190 3.30 -13.34 -19.82
N TYR A 191 4.17 -14.22 -19.36
CA TYR A 191 3.80 -15.29 -18.44
C TYR A 191 3.16 -14.74 -17.14
N TRP A 192 1.99 -15.26 -16.80
CA TRP A 192 1.16 -14.74 -15.71
C TRP A 192 1.83 -14.77 -14.33
N ALA A 193 2.63 -15.83 -14.05
CA ALA A 193 3.24 -16.01 -12.73
C ALA A 193 4.49 -15.14 -12.50
N ASN A 194 4.95 -14.38 -13.48
CA ASN A 194 5.94 -13.34 -13.25
C ASN A 194 5.27 -12.10 -12.63
N LYS A 195 5.12 -12.10 -11.32
CA LYS A 195 4.40 -11.11 -10.52
C LYS A 195 5.39 -10.19 -9.82
N TRP A 196 5.40 -8.93 -10.20
CA TRP A 196 6.26 -7.92 -9.62
C TRP A 196 5.63 -6.54 -9.69
N ALA A 197 6.12 -5.64 -8.84
CA ALA A 197 5.76 -4.24 -8.82
C ALA A 197 7.02 -3.36 -8.77
N LEU A 198 6.92 -2.16 -9.33
CA LEU A 198 7.99 -1.16 -9.41
C LEU A 198 7.44 0.22 -9.05
N GLN A 199 8.19 0.95 -8.23
CA GLN A 199 8.00 2.38 -7.98
C GLN A 199 9.31 3.09 -8.28
N LEU A 200 9.21 4.25 -8.95
CA LEU A 200 10.31 5.19 -9.14
C LEU A 200 9.78 6.59 -8.85
N GLY A 201 10.55 7.37 -8.11
CA GLY A 201 10.11 8.71 -7.79
C GLY A 201 11.27 9.65 -7.44
N PHE A 202 10.92 10.92 -7.42
CA PHE A 202 11.75 11.99 -6.92
C PHE A 202 10.92 12.94 -6.07
N ARG A 203 11.55 13.52 -5.07
CA ARG A 203 10.94 14.53 -4.20
C ARG A 203 11.97 15.53 -3.73
N GLY A 204 11.50 16.70 -3.40
CA GLY A 204 12.38 17.73 -2.89
C GLY A 204 11.66 18.98 -2.40
N SER A 205 12.47 19.96 -2.01
CA SER A 205 12.04 21.28 -1.59
C SER A 205 12.72 22.36 -2.39
N ASP A 206 12.15 23.56 -2.34
CA ASP A 206 12.67 24.77 -2.97
C ASP A 206 12.88 24.65 -4.48
N LEU A 207 11.88 24.08 -5.17
CA LEU A 207 11.88 23.90 -6.62
C LEU A 207 12.14 25.23 -7.33
N PHE A 208 13.09 25.22 -8.28
CA PHE A 208 13.53 26.43 -9.02
C PHE A 208 14.00 27.58 -8.12
N GLY A 209 14.49 27.29 -6.91
CA GLY A 209 14.91 28.32 -5.94
C GLY A 209 13.77 29.05 -5.23
N ILE A 210 12.52 28.61 -5.41
CA ILE A 210 11.36 29.15 -4.71
C ILE A 210 11.28 28.50 -3.33
N GLU A 211 11.61 29.24 -2.28
CA GLU A 211 11.58 28.75 -0.93
C GLU A 211 10.21 28.17 -0.55
N ARG A 212 10.20 27.00 0.13
CA ARG A 212 8.99 26.28 0.59
C ARG A 212 8.09 25.75 -0.52
N LEU A 213 8.55 25.71 -1.77
CA LEU A 213 7.89 24.98 -2.84
C LEU A 213 8.38 23.54 -2.83
N ASN A 214 7.58 22.64 -2.24
CA ASN A 214 7.86 21.21 -2.18
C ASN A 214 7.24 20.52 -3.39
N TYR A 215 7.91 19.49 -3.89
CA TYR A 215 7.48 18.76 -5.05
C TYR A 215 7.72 17.25 -4.90
N LEU A 216 6.90 16.48 -5.58
CA LEU A 216 7.06 15.04 -5.73
C LEU A 216 6.54 14.62 -7.10
N GLY A 217 7.28 13.74 -7.76
CA GLY A 217 6.85 13.03 -8.95
C GLY A 217 7.11 11.54 -8.76
N GLU A 218 6.12 10.70 -9.08
CA GLU A 218 6.19 9.27 -8.81
C GLU A 218 5.53 8.47 -9.93
N PHE A 219 6.16 7.39 -10.32
CA PHE A 219 5.64 6.36 -11.21
C PHE A 219 5.50 5.06 -10.45
N ASN A 220 4.33 4.45 -10.52
CA ASN A 220 4.01 3.16 -9.91
C ASN A 220 3.47 2.19 -10.96
N THR A 221 3.85 0.94 -10.87
CA THR A 221 3.26 -0.13 -11.68
C THR A 221 3.31 -1.45 -10.95
N ALA A 222 2.28 -2.26 -11.14
CA ALA A 222 2.28 -3.66 -10.76
C ALA A 222 1.73 -4.50 -11.92
N ARG A 223 2.36 -5.64 -12.16
CA ARG A 223 1.86 -6.59 -13.16
C ARG A 223 0.52 -7.20 -12.71
N PRO A 224 -0.28 -7.70 -13.67
CA PRO A 224 -1.45 -8.52 -13.35
C PRO A 224 -1.11 -9.66 -12.40
N TYR A 225 -2.07 -10.04 -11.54
CA TYR A 225 -1.98 -11.08 -10.51
C TYR A 225 -0.97 -10.81 -9.37
N THR A 226 -0.17 -9.74 -9.41
CA THR A 226 0.66 -9.32 -8.28
C THR A 226 -0.24 -9.06 -7.08
N TYR A 227 0.18 -9.51 -5.87
CA TYR A 227 -0.60 -9.46 -4.63
C TYR A 227 -1.77 -10.44 -4.52
N ALA A 228 -2.21 -11.06 -5.61
CA ALA A 228 -3.24 -12.10 -5.59
C ALA A 228 -2.68 -13.46 -5.14
N HIS A 229 -3.55 -14.31 -4.59
CA HIS A 229 -3.22 -15.69 -4.27
C HIS A 229 -4.40 -16.61 -4.62
N PHE A 230 -4.16 -17.93 -4.77
CA PHE A 230 -5.25 -18.87 -5.00
C PHE A 230 -6.15 -19.01 -3.77
N ASP A 231 -5.56 -18.97 -2.58
CA ASP A 231 -6.29 -18.81 -1.33
C ASP A 231 -6.43 -17.32 -1.01
N ARG A 232 -7.66 -16.87 -0.88
CA ARG A 232 -7.98 -15.46 -0.62
C ARG A 232 -7.37 -14.94 0.68
N LEU A 233 -7.21 -15.78 1.71
CA LEU A 233 -6.63 -15.36 2.98
C LEU A 233 -5.13 -15.08 2.89
N SER A 234 -4.44 -15.63 1.91
CA SER A 234 -3.01 -15.40 1.66
C SER A 234 -2.74 -14.27 0.66
N ASN A 235 -3.78 -13.62 0.09
CA ASN A 235 -3.60 -12.42 -0.71
C ASN A 235 -3.03 -11.25 0.11
N TYR A 236 -2.49 -10.23 -0.57
CA TYR A 236 -1.89 -9.06 0.08
C TYR A 236 -2.90 -7.94 0.30
N ALA A 237 -3.88 -8.23 1.17
CA ALA A 237 -5.00 -7.32 1.44
C ALA A 237 -5.47 -7.41 2.90
N HIS A 238 -6.15 -6.37 3.35
CA HIS A 238 -6.84 -6.29 4.64
C HIS A 238 -8.16 -5.55 4.44
N TYR A 239 -9.24 -6.11 5.00
CA TYR A 239 -10.59 -5.52 5.01
C TYR A 239 -11.08 -5.09 3.61
N ASN A 240 -10.88 -5.96 2.59
CA ASN A 240 -11.17 -5.72 1.17
C ASN A 240 -10.38 -4.54 0.55
N GLN A 241 -9.22 -4.21 1.11
CA GLN A 241 -8.33 -3.16 0.60
C GLN A 241 -6.90 -3.71 0.44
N PRO A 242 -6.18 -3.34 -0.63
CA PRO A 242 -4.78 -3.74 -0.80
C PRO A 242 -3.88 -3.24 0.32
N LEU A 243 -2.89 -4.01 0.74
CA LEU A 243 -1.85 -3.60 1.70
C LEU A 243 -0.74 -2.76 1.05
N ALA A 244 -0.59 -2.83 -0.26
CA ALA A 244 0.38 -2.06 -1.01
C ALA A 244 -0.29 -0.85 -1.70
N HIS A 245 -0.36 -0.87 -3.02
CA HIS A 245 -0.90 0.23 -3.81
C HIS A 245 -2.43 0.17 -3.89
N PRO A 246 -3.17 1.31 -3.84
CA PRO A 246 -4.63 1.32 -3.86
C PRO A 246 -5.23 0.69 -5.12
N PHE A 247 -4.56 0.76 -6.27
CA PHE A 247 -5.00 0.10 -7.49
C PHE A 247 -4.80 -1.42 -7.51
N GLY A 248 -4.22 -2.03 -6.45
CA GLY A 248 -3.97 -3.47 -6.39
C GLY A 248 -2.94 -3.90 -7.45
N ALA A 249 -3.36 -4.72 -8.43
CA ALA A 249 -2.50 -5.22 -9.50
C ALA A 249 -2.92 -4.67 -10.89
N GLY A 250 -2.16 -4.99 -11.94
CA GLY A 250 -2.51 -4.71 -13.33
C GLY A 250 -2.67 -3.24 -13.67
N PHE A 251 -1.78 -2.37 -13.18
CA PHE A 251 -1.87 -0.92 -13.39
C PHE A 251 -0.53 -0.25 -13.69
N ARG A 252 -0.60 0.96 -14.23
CA ARG A 252 0.44 2.00 -14.26
C ARG A 252 -0.15 3.30 -13.74
N GLU A 253 0.60 4.01 -12.90
CA GLU A 253 0.19 5.28 -12.32
C GLU A 253 1.32 6.28 -12.38
N PHE A 254 1.00 7.54 -12.69
CA PHE A 254 1.87 8.70 -12.49
C PHE A 254 1.20 9.64 -11.52
N VAL A 255 1.94 10.08 -10.50
CA VAL A 255 1.49 11.06 -9.50
C VAL A 255 2.45 12.22 -9.47
N GLY A 256 1.90 13.43 -9.49
CA GLY A 256 2.64 14.67 -9.26
C GLY A 256 2.01 15.48 -8.13
N LEU A 257 2.82 15.91 -7.17
CA LEU A 257 2.40 16.76 -6.05
C LEU A 257 3.22 18.03 -6.01
N LEU A 258 2.56 19.15 -5.79
CA LEU A 258 3.18 20.45 -5.50
C LEU A 258 2.55 21.03 -4.24
N ASN A 259 3.36 21.49 -3.29
CA ASN A 259 2.91 22.14 -2.08
C ASN A 259 3.74 23.41 -1.86
N TYR A 260 3.06 24.55 -1.73
CA TYR A 260 3.68 25.84 -1.49
C TYR A 260 3.09 26.52 -0.27
N THR A 261 3.96 26.90 0.67
CA THR A 261 3.55 27.62 1.88
C THR A 261 4.04 29.06 1.82
N TYR A 262 3.11 29.99 1.83
CA TYR A 262 3.40 31.42 1.89
C TYR A 262 2.70 32.08 3.07
N LYS A 263 3.46 32.50 4.09
CA LYS A 263 2.92 33.04 5.35
C LYS A 263 1.91 32.09 5.99
N ARG A 264 0.62 32.46 5.96
CA ARG A 264 -0.49 31.65 6.48
C ARG A 264 -1.27 30.91 5.39
N PHE A 265 -0.85 30.99 4.15
CA PHE A 265 -1.47 30.29 3.04
C PHE A 265 -0.71 29.01 2.71
N ASP A 266 -1.44 27.92 2.59
CA ASP A 266 -0.93 26.66 2.03
C ASP A 266 -1.68 26.39 0.73
N LEU A 267 -0.91 26.24 -0.34
CA LEU A 267 -1.37 25.91 -1.68
C LEU A 267 -0.93 24.51 -2.00
N SER A 268 -1.82 23.64 -2.43
CA SER A 268 -1.44 22.30 -2.89
C SER A 268 -2.09 21.96 -4.22
N GLY A 269 -1.34 21.31 -5.08
CA GLY A 269 -1.77 20.76 -6.35
C GLY A 269 -1.41 19.28 -6.44
N GLN A 270 -2.31 18.48 -6.97
CA GLN A 270 -2.11 17.05 -7.23
C GLN A 270 -2.64 16.72 -8.61
N LEU A 271 -1.83 15.97 -9.35
CA LEU A 271 -2.21 15.37 -10.63
C LEU A 271 -1.93 13.88 -10.56
N LEU A 272 -2.87 13.09 -11.06
CA LEU A 272 -2.71 11.65 -11.20
C LEU A 272 -3.23 11.22 -12.58
N TYR A 273 -2.47 10.35 -13.22
CA TYR A 273 -2.91 9.60 -14.38
C TYR A 273 -2.67 8.12 -14.14
N ALA A 274 -3.69 7.30 -14.30
CA ALA A 274 -3.58 5.86 -14.18
C ALA A 274 -4.19 5.15 -15.40
N TYR A 275 -3.54 4.05 -15.79
CA TYR A 275 -3.98 3.13 -16.82
C TYR A 275 -4.02 1.71 -16.27
N TYR A 276 -5.16 1.01 -16.44
CA TYR A 276 -5.35 -0.34 -15.95
C TYR A 276 -6.41 -1.09 -16.77
N GLY A 277 -6.47 -2.41 -16.61
CA GLY A 277 -7.52 -3.22 -17.23
C GLY A 277 -8.46 -3.75 -16.14
N LEU A 278 -9.77 -3.50 -16.25
CA LEU A 278 -10.76 -4.10 -15.34
C LEU A 278 -11.07 -5.53 -15.79
N ASP A 279 -11.28 -6.40 -14.80
CA ASP A 279 -11.73 -7.78 -15.07
C ASP A 279 -13.22 -7.76 -15.45
N PRO A 280 -13.61 -8.23 -16.67
CA PRO A 280 -15.01 -8.42 -17.03
C PRO A 280 -15.68 -9.47 -16.13
N GLU A 281 -17.02 -9.47 -16.11
CA GLU A 281 -17.76 -10.48 -15.36
C GLU A 281 -17.44 -11.89 -15.86
N GLY A 282 -17.07 -12.79 -14.96
CA GLY A 282 -16.69 -14.17 -15.27
C GLY A 282 -15.27 -14.36 -15.80
N GLU A 283 -14.49 -13.28 -15.97
CA GLU A 283 -13.11 -13.35 -16.42
C GLU A 283 -12.13 -12.82 -15.34
N ASN A 284 -10.87 -13.27 -15.40
CA ASN A 284 -9.83 -12.85 -14.49
C ASN A 284 -8.54 -12.57 -15.25
N PHE A 285 -8.27 -11.30 -15.54
CA PHE A 285 -7.03 -10.83 -16.14
C PHE A 285 -6.02 -10.35 -15.10
N GLY A 286 -6.34 -10.51 -13.80
CA GLY A 286 -5.43 -10.27 -12.68
C GLY A 286 -5.38 -8.84 -12.17
N LYS A 287 -6.40 -8.03 -12.45
CA LYS A 287 -6.59 -6.71 -11.83
C LYS A 287 -7.09 -6.85 -10.40
N ASN A 288 -8.08 -7.69 -10.20
CA ASN A 288 -8.71 -7.92 -8.91
C ASN A 288 -7.91 -8.91 -8.08
N ILE A 289 -7.17 -8.41 -7.09
CA ILE A 289 -6.32 -9.24 -6.20
C ILE A 289 -7.12 -10.16 -5.26
N PHE A 290 -8.44 -10.05 -5.24
CA PHE A 290 -9.34 -10.89 -4.45
C PHE A 290 -9.84 -12.12 -5.19
N LEU A 291 -9.57 -12.21 -6.51
CA LEU A 291 -9.86 -13.39 -7.32
C LEU A 291 -8.68 -14.37 -7.25
N SER A 292 -9.02 -15.66 -7.23
CA SER A 292 -8.02 -16.72 -7.31
C SER A 292 -7.32 -16.70 -8.66
N TYR A 293 -5.99 -16.71 -8.67
CA TYR A 293 -5.25 -16.80 -9.92
C TYR A 293 -5.35 -18.21 -10.59
N ARG A 294 -5.97 -19.20 -9.91
CA ARG A 294 -6.30 -20.48 -10.56
C ARG A 294 -7.36 -20.32 -11.64
N ASP A 295 -8.23 -19.31 -11.48
CA ASP A 295 -9.33 -19.00 -12.42
C ASP A 295 -8.89 -17.94 -13.46
N ARG A 296 -7.59 -17.84 -13.74
CA ARG A 296 -7.02 -16.84 -14.66
C ARG A 296 -7.43 -17.08 -16.10
N SER A 297 -7.73 -16.02 -16.83
CA SER A 297 -8.10 -16.08 -18.25
C SER A 297 -6.91 -16.31 -19.18
N LEU A 298 -5.66 -15.94 -18.76
CA LEU A 298 -4.46 -16.06 -19.59
C LEU A 298 -3.30 -16.74 -18.86
N ASN A 299 -2.60 -17.64 -19.54
CA ASN A 299 -1.30 -18.16 -19.11
C ASN A 299 -0.13 -17.32 -19.63
N TYR A 300 -0.26 -16.79 -20.85
CA TYR A 300 0.72 -15.96 -21.53
C TYR A 300 0.04 -14.70 -22.08
N GLY A 301 0.83 -13.70 -22.50
CA GLY A 301 0.28 -12.43 -22.97
C GLY A 301 -0.32 -11.55 -21.87
N SER A 302 -0.10 -11.89 -20.58
CA SER A 302 -0.55 -11.08 -19.44
C SER A 302 0.22 -9.76 -19.39
N LYS A 303 -0.49 -8.66 -19.49
CA LYS A 303 0.05 -7.28 -19.47
C LYS A 303 -0.94 -6.32 -18.82
N VAL A 304 -0.44 -5.18 -18.37
CA VAL A 304 -1.29 -4.09 -17.89
C VAL A 304 -2.22 -3.64 -19.01
N GLY A 305 -3.51 -3.47 -18.69
CA GLY A 305 -4.55 -3.09 -19.63
C GLY A 305 -5.33 -4.25 -20.25
N ASN A 306 -4.99 -5.53 -19.93
CA ASN A 306 -5.84 -6.66 -20.31
C ASN A 306 -7.22 -6.56 -19.63
N GLY A 307 -8.25 -7.10 -20.28
CA GLY A 307 -9.64 -6.90 -19.89
C GLY A 307 -10.18 -5.58 -20.45
N ILE A 308 -10.99 -4.86 -19.68
CA ILE A 308 -11.55 -3.57 -20.08
C ILE A 308 -10.52 -2.47 -19.78
N SER A 309 -9.82 -2.05 -20.84
CA SER A 309 -8.76 -1.03 -20.76
C SER A 309 -9.36 0.31 -20.31
N THR A 310 -8.84 0.87 -19.23
CA THR A 310 -9.41 2.03 -18.54
C THR A 310 -8.34 3.06 -18.25
N ASP A 311 -8.63 4.32 -18.57
CA ASP A 311 -7.85 5.50 -18.26
C ASP A 311 -8.53 6.28 -17.13
N LEU A 312 -7.73 6.71 -16.14
CA LEU A 312 -8.15 7.58 -15.06
C LEU A 312 -7.27 8.82 -15.02
N PHE A 313 -7.90 9.99 -15.10
CA PHE A 313 -7.26 11.28 -14.82
C PHE A 313 -7.90 11.90 -13.57
N PHE A 314 -7.05 12.32 -12.63
CA PHE A 314 -7.45 13.03 -11.43
C PHE A 314 -6.60 14.29 -11.26
N ALA A 315 -7.26 15.40 -10.94
CA ALA A 315 -6.62 16.67 -10.61
C ALA A 315 -7.28 17.29 -9.39
N LYS A 316 -6.48 17.76 -8.44
CA LYS A 316 -6.97 18.44 -7.24
C LYS A 316 -6.13 19.68 -6.96
N GLY A 317 -6.79 20.81 -6.74
CA GLY A 317 -6.18 22.03 -6.26
C GLY A 317 -6.79 22.42 -4.91
N LYS A 318 -5.98 22.87 -3.96
CA LYS A 318 -6.42 23.32 -2.64
C LYS A 318 -5.70 24.59 -2.22
N VAL A 319 -6.44 25.51 -1.67
CA VAL A 319 -5.95 26.71 -0.98
C VAL A 319 -6.46 26.68 0.44
N ALA A 320 -5.56 26.79 1.40
CA ALA A 320 -5.90 26.81 2.81
C ALA A 320 -5.30 28.07 3.48
N TYR A 321 -6.08 28.74 4.33
CA TYR A 321 -5.62 29.84 5.17
C TYR A 321 -5.59 29.41 6.62
N LEU A 322 -4.42 29.43 7.26
CA LEU A 322 -4.21 29.05 8.65
C LEU A 322 -4.74 30.15 9.58
N ILE A 323 -5.92 29.94 10.18
CA ILE A 323 -6.55 30.85 11.13
C ILE A 323 -5.86 30.76 12.47
N ASN A 324 -5.74 29.53 13.02
CA ASN A 324 -5.16 29.31 14.34
C ASN A 324 -4.15 28.15 14.31
N PRO A 325 -2.84 28.46 14.51
CA PRO A 325 -1.80 27.42 14.47
C PRO A 325 -1.87 26.42 15.64
N LYS A 326 -2.42 26.81 16.81
CA LYS A 326 -2.51 25.91 17.98
C LYS A 326 -3.41 24.74 17.75
N TYR A 327 -4.48 24.92 17.00
CA TYR A 327 -5.48 23.89 16.72
C TYR A 327 -5.46 23.43 15.25
N ASN A 328 -4.45 23.90 14.50
CA ASN A 328 -4.38 23.69 13.04
C ASN A 328 -5.70 24.05 12.33
N LEU A 329 -6.39 25.09 12.82
CA LEU A 329 -7.67 25.53 12.26
C LEU A 329 -7.43 26.30 10.98
N ARG A 330 -8.02 25.84 9.90
CA ARG A 330 -7.86 26.36 8.53
C ARG A 330 -9.19 26.64 7.88
N LEU A 331 -9.25 27.69 7.09
CA LEU A 331 -10.28 27.88 6.09
C LEU A 331 -9.76 27.28 4.79
N GLU A 332 -10.46 26.34 4.21
CA GLU A 332 -10.02 25.61 3.02
C GLU A 332 -11.02 25.73 1.87
N VAL A 333 -10.49 25.92 0.67
CA VAL A 333 -11.21 25.77 -0.59
C VAL A 333 -10.45 24.74 -1.42
N SER A 334 -11.15 23.75 -1.96
CA SER A 334 -10.54 22.83 -2.89
C SER A 334 -11.45 22.55 -4.09
N SER A 335 -10.82 22.28 -5.24
CA SER A 335 -11.47 21.81 -6.45
C SER A 335 -10.86 20.48 -6.83
N THR A 336 -11.71 19.49 -7.08
CA THR A 336 -11.32 18.15 -7.52
C THR A 336 -12.01 17.84 -8.83
N PHE A 337 -11.25 17.32 -9.78
CA PHE A 337 -11.74 16.81 -11.06
C PHE A 337 -11.28 15.37 -11.23
N ARG A 338 -12.18 14.45 -11.54
CA ARG A 338 -11.92 13.05 -11.83
C ARG A 338 -12.60 12.65 -13.13
N ASN A 339 -11.86 12.05 -14.03
CA ASN A 339 -12.38 11.52 -15.28
C ASN A 339 -11.83 10.09 -15.46
N GLU A 340 -12.73 9.12 -15.39
CA GLU A 340 -12.44 7.71 -15.65
C GLU A 340 -13.18 7.30 -16.91
N LYS A 341 -12.46 6.69 -17.86
CA LYS A 341 -13.00 6.35 -19.17
C LYS A 341 -12.47 5.01 -19.64
N ASN A 342 -13.37 4.20 -20.18
CA ASN A 342 -13.07 2.99 -20.94
C ASN A 342 -14.03 2.87 -22.14
N ASP A 343 -13.91 1.78 -22.90
CA ASP A 343 -14.74 1.57 -24.09
C ASP A 343 -16.22 1.29 -23.78
N LEU A 344 -16.55 0.90 -22.54
CA LEU A 344 -17.91 0.56 -22.11
C LEU A 344 -18.60 1.69 -21.37
N SER A 345 -17.83 2.55 -20.69
CA SER A 345 -18.37 3.58 -19.82
C SER A 345 -17.41 4.75 -19.62
N GLY A 346 -17.95 5.87 -19.17
CA GLY A 346 -17.16 7.02 -18.74
C GLY A 346 -17.85 7.72 -17.57
N SER A 347 -17.05 8.12 -16.59
CA SER A 347 -17.51 8.88 -15.42
C SER A 347 -16.67 10.15 -15.27
N LYS A 348 -17.34 11.30 -15.20
CA LYS A 348 -16.71 12.60 -14.91
C LYS A 348 -17.30 13.17 -13.63
N THR A 349 -16.45 13.56 -12.71
CA THR A 349 -16.85 14.13 -11.42
C THR A 349 -16.06 15.43 -11.19
N GLY A 350 -16.78 16.51 -10.89
CA GLY A 350 -16.21 17.78 -10.45
C GLY A 350 -16.79 18.11 -9.08
N ILE A 351 -15.92 18.40 -8.10
CA ILE A 351 -16.32 18.73 -6.72
C ILE A 351 -15.59 20.00 -6.31
N ILE A 352 -16.33 20.98 -5.81
CA ILE A 352 -15.78 22.16 -5.13
C ILE A 352 -16.18 22.04 -3.67
N THR A 353 -15.20 22.15 -2.77
CA THR A 353 -15.44 22.15 -1.33
C THR A 353 -14.95 23.45 -0.70
N PHE A 354 -15.72 23.91 0.29
CA PHE A 354 -15.37 25.05 1.13
C PHE A 354 -15.71 24.70 2.57
N GLY A 355 -14.82 25.02 3.51
CA GLY A 355 -15.11 24.74 4.91
C GLY A 355 -13.98 25.11 5.86
N LEU A 356 -14.30 24.96 7.15
CA LEU A 356 -13.33 25.01 8.23
C LEU A 356 -12.84 23.59 8.52
N ARG A 357 -11.53 23.43 8.62
CA ARG A 357 -10.88 22.16 8.92
C ARG A 357 -9.90 22.33 10.08
N SER A 358 -9.98 21.39 11.02
CA SER A 358 -8.99 21.21 12.07
C SER A 358 -8.63 19.73 12.10
N THR A 359 -7.54 19.38 11.46
CA THR A 359 -7.09 17.99 11.40
C THR A 359 -5.57 17.92 11.47
N PHE A 360 -5.08 16.84 12.05
CA PHE A 360 -3.66 16.54 12.17
C PHE A 360 -3.28 15.34 11.28
N ARG A 361 -4.23 14.81 10.50
CA ARG A 361 -4.01 13.68 9.60
C ARG A 361 -4.74 13.90 8.27
N ASP A 362 -4.03 13.70 7.17
CA ASP A 362 -4.59 13.66 5.82
C ASP A 362 -4.84 12.22 5.38
N PHE A 363 -5.88 12.03 4.58
CA PHE A 363 -6.24 10.76 3.97
C PHE A 363 -6.11 10.87 2.46
N TYR A 364 -5.85 9.75 1.81
CA TYR A 364 -5.91 9.65 0.35
C TYR A 364 -7.38 9.80 -0.11
N ASP A 365 -7.58 10.52 -1.18
CA ASP A 365 -8.90 10.73 -1.83
C ASP A 365 -8.81 10.65 -3.35
N ASP A 366 -7.73 10.10 -3.88
CA ASP A 366 -7.34 10.11 -5.28
C ASP A 366 -7.40 8.74 -5.98
N PHE A 367 -8.10 7.75 -5.38
CA PHE A 367 -8.26 6.42 -5.95
C PHE A 367 -9.70 5.88 -5.83
#